data_5e5481ad0e7668a218bd28764b7f4c3e
#
_entry.id   5e5481ad0e7668a218bd28764b7f4c3e
#
_cell.length_a   1.000
_cell.length_b   1.000
_cell.length_c   1.000
_cell.angle_alpha   90.00
_cell.angle_beta   90.00
_cell.angle_gamma   90.00
#
_symmetry.space_group_name_H-M   'P 1'
#
loop_
_entity.id
_entity.type
_entity.pdbx_description
1 polymer ?
#
loop_
_entity_poly.entity_id
_entity_poly.type
_entity_poly.pdbx_seq_one_letter_code
_entity_poly.pdbx_strand_id
1 'polypeptide(L)'
;MNINTLIEKGSKILRESDVLSYKIDSELLLSKVINKDRIFLITNGKYEVPSIKIKNYFEKIYRRQKKEPLAYILGKKEFYSLDFEVNNNVLVPRPDSEIIVEQVLKKYTEKANLKILDIGTGSGCLLLSILKKLNKSYGTGI
;
A
#
# COMPACT_ATOMS: atom_id res chain seq x y z
N MET A 1 9.17 23.38 -8.72
CA MET A 1 9.71 22.19 -9.44
C MET A 1 8.56 21.38 -9.98
N ASN A 2 8.69 20.95 -11.24
CA ASN A 2 7.67 20.12 -11.87
C ASN A 2 7.77 18.63 -11.46
N ILE A 3 6.73 17.86 -11.81
CA ILE A 3 6.60 16.43 -11.50
C ILE A 3 7.82 15.63 -12.00
N ASN A 4 8.23 15.80 -13.26
CA ASN A 4 9.35 15.04 -13.83
C ASN A 4 10.63 15.25 -13.03
N THR A 5 10.97 16.52 -12.73
CA THR A 5 12.15 16.87 -11.95
C THR A 5 12.10 16.26 -10.52
N LEU A 6 10.91 16.25 -9.88
CA LEU A 6 10.75 15.67 -8.55
C LEU A 6 10.95 14.15 -8.57
N ILE A 7 10.33 13.46 -9.52
CA ILE A 7 10.47 11.99 -9.66
C ILE A 7 11.93 11.64 -9.95
N GLU A 8 12.61 12.38 -10.83
CA GLU A 8 14.02 12.15 -11.15
C GLU A 8 14.92 12.27 -9.91
N LYS A 9 14.77 13.39 -9.16
CA LYS A 9 15.55 13.62 -7.93
C LYS A 9 15.25 12.57 -6.86
N GLY A 10 13.96 12.26 -6.60
CA GLY A 10 13.58 11.25 -5.63
C GLY A 10 14.08 9.86 -6.01
N SER A 11 13.95 9.49 -7.28
CA SER A 11 14.46 8.23 -7.82
C SER A 11 15.98 8.11 -7.68
N LYS A 12 16.72 9.20 -7.91
CA LYS A 12 18.18 9.23 -7.73
C LYS A 12 18.56 8.94 -6.27
N ILE A 13 17.96 9.65 -5.32
CA ILE A 13 18.21 9.45 -3.87
C ILE A 13 17.95 7.99 -3.47
N LEU A 14 16.83 7.42 -3.89
CA LEU A 14 16.47 6.04 -3.54
C LEU A 14 17.37 5.01 -4.20
N ARG A 15 17.79 5.24 -5.45
CA ARG A 15 18.72 4.37 -6.17
C ARG A 15 20.11 4.35 -5.52
N GLU A 16 20.63 5.52 -5.12
CA GLU A 16 21.91 5.64 -4.42
C GLU A 16 21.89 4.99 -3.03
N SER A 17 20.72 4.65 -2.53
CA SER A 17 20.50 3.94 -1.27
C SER A 17 20.07 2.48 -1.46
N ASP A 18 20.31 1.88 -2.62
CA ASP A 18 20.01 0.49 -2.95
C ASP A 18 18.52 0.12 -2.73
N VAL A 19 17.59 1.01 -3.07
CA VAL A 19 16.16 0.71 -3.13
C VAL A 19 15.84 0.22 -4.52
N LEU A 20 15.65 -1.08 -4.70
CA LEU A 20 15.42 -1.70 -6.02
C LEU A 20 14.21 -1.11 -6.76
N SER A 21 13.16 -0.79 -6.03
CA SER A 21 11.91 -0.20 -6.56
C SER A 21 11.94 1.33 -6.66
N TYR A 22 13.12 1.96 -6.69
CA TYR A 22 13.35 3.40 -6.55
C TYR A 22 12.43 4.28 -7.39
N LYS A 23 12.19 3.92 -8.66
CA LYS A 23 11.36 4.71 -9.57
C LYS A 23 9.89 4.65 -9.19
N ILE A 24 9.36 3.43 -8.99
CA ILE A 24 7.96 3.22 -8.60
C ILE A 24 7.69 3.84 -7.22
N ASP A 25 8.59 3.65 -6.27
CA ASP A 25 8.45 4.22 -4.93
C ASP A 25 8.40 5.76 -4.97
N SER A 26 9.28 6.39 -5.76
CA SER A 26 9.30 7.83 -5.97
C SER A 26 7.97 8.34 -6.55
N GLU A 27 7.44 7.67 -7.58
CA GLU A 27 6.15 8.02 -8.19
C GLU A 27 4.99 7.87 -7.19
N LEU A 28 4.91 6.76 -6.47
CA LEU A 28 3.84 6.51 -5.49
C LEU A 28 3.86 7.50 -4.32
N LEU A 29 5.06 7.87 -3.84
CA LEU A 29 5.21 8.88 -2.80
C LEU A 29 4.77 10.27 -3.29
N LEU A 30 5.11 10.66 -4.52
CA LEU A 30 4.65 11.91 -5.10
C LEU A 30 3.14 11.92 -5.32
N SER A 31 2.60 10.83 -5.86
CA SER A 31 1.15 10.59 -6.04
C SER A 31 0.38 10.84 -4.74
N LYS A 32 0.83 10.23 -3.63
CA LYS A 32 0.26 10.44 -2.29
C LYS A 32 0.30 11.90 -1.85
N VAL A 33 1.42 12.58 -2.06
CA VAL A 33 1.62 13.96 -1.60
C VAL A 33 0.74 14.96 -2.36
N ILE A 34 0.65 14.81 -3.68
CA ILE A 34 -0.16 15.73 -4.48
C ILE A 34 -1.63 15.32 -4.58
N ASN A 35 -1.98 14.13 -4.05
CA ASN A 35 -3.31 13.53 -4.11
C ASN A 35 -3.80 13.36 -5.55
N LYS A 36 -2.96 12.77 -6.40
CA LYS A 36 -3.23 12.42 -7.80
C LYS A 36 -2.75 11.01 -8.06
N ASP A 37 -3.35 10.31 -9.01
CA ASP A 37 -2.92 8.99 -9.42
C ASP A 37 -1.62 9.01 -10.27
N ARG A 38 -1.06 7.83 -10.53
CA ARG A 38 0.15 7.70 -11.36
C ARG A 38 -0.09 8.11 -12.82
N ILE A 39 -1.31 7.95 -13.33
CA ILE A 39 -1.66 8.36 -14.70
C ILE A 39 -1.51 9.86 -14.82
N PHE A 40 -2.00 10.62 -13.84
CA PHE A 40 -1.82 12.07 -13.80
C PHE A 40 -0.33 12.45 -13.79
N LEU A 41 0.53 11.75 -13.04
CA LEU A 41 1.97 12.05 -13.03
C LEU A 41 2.61 11.87 -14.41
N ILE A 42 2.24 10.80 -15.11
CA ILE A 42 2.78 10.47 -16.44
C ILE A 42 2.31 11.48 -17.49
N THR A 43 1.03 11.87 -17.46
CA THR A 43 0.44 12.77 -18.46
C THR A 43 0.73 14.24 -18.19
N ASN A 44 1.08 14.61 -16.95
CA ASN A 44 1.28 16.00 -16.52
C ASN A 44 2.68 16.28 -15.97
N GLY A 45 3.71 15.71 -16.57
CA GLY A 45 5.09 15.81 -16.09
C GLY A 45 5.62 17.25 -15.89
N LYS A 46 5.06 18.23 -16.60
CA LYS A 46 5.41 19.66 -16.50
C LYS A 46 4.59 20.40 -15.42
N TYR A 47 3.64 19.75 -14.75
CA TYR A 47 2.85 20.38 -13.70
C TYR A 47 3.72 20.85 -12.54
N GLU A 48 3.64 22.15 -12.18
CA GLU A 48 4.41 22.73 -11.09
C GLU A 48 3.79 22.38 -9.74
N VAL A 49 4.58 21.70 -8.91
CA VAL A 49 4.15 21.27 -7.57
C VAL A 49 4.41 22.38 -6.54
N PRO A 50 3.42 22.74 -5.71
CA PRO A 50 3.59 23.75 -4.66
C PRO A 50 4.73 23.41 -3.69
N SER A 51 5.46 24.44 -3.21
CA SER A 51 6.65 24.28 -2.37
C SER A 51 6.41 23.48 -1.09
N ILE A 52 5.27 23.65 -0.45
CA ILE A 52 4.89 22.90 0.75
C ILE A 52 4.77 21.38 0.45
N LYS A 53 4.24 21.01 -0.71
CA LYS A 53 4.14 19.62 -1.15
C LYS A 53 5.51 19.04 -1.53
N ILE A 54 6.40 19.86 -2.08
CA ILE A 54 7.78 19.47 -2.37
C ILE A 54 8.50 19.05 -1.09
N LYS A 55 8.40 19.85 -0.01
CA LYS A 55 8.99 19.53 1.30
C LYS A 55 8.46 18.19 1.82
N ASN A 56 7.14 18.01 1.84
CA ASN A 56 6.49 16.78 2.29
C ASN A 56 6.91 15.56 1.44
N TYR A 57 7.09 15.74 0.13
CA TYR A 57 7.57 14.68 -0.75
C TYR A 57 8.99 14.22 -0.36
N PHE A 58 9.94 15.15 -0.18
CA PHE A 58 11.31 14.79 0.20
C PHE A 58 11.38 14.20 1.60
N GLU A 59 10.57 14.63 2.55
CA GLU A 59 10.45 13.97 3.86
C GLU A 59 10.11 12.47 3.72
N LYS A 60 9.16 12.14 2.83
CA LYS A 60 8.80 10.74 2.54
C LYS A 60 9.90 9.98 1.80
N ILE A 61 10.59 10.62 0.86
CA ILE A 61 11.76 10.04 0.18
C ILE A 61 12.85 9.69 1.21
N TYR A 62 13.17 10.58 2.14
CA TYR A 62 14.18 10.32 3.18
C TYR A 62 13.77 9.19 4.15
N ARG A 63 12.49 9.06 4.48
CA ARG A 63 11.99 7.90 5.23
C ARG A 63 12.23 6.62 4.45
N ARG A 64 11.90 6.60 3.16
CA ARG A 64 12.09 5.44 2.29
C ARG A 64 13.57 5.12 2.06
N GLN A 65 14.41 6.13 1.96
CA GLN A 65 15.87 6.01 1.93
C GLN A 65 16.41 5.24 3.12
N LYS A 66 15.85 5.44 4.32
CA LYS A 66 16.17 4.69 5.55
C LYS A 66 15.58 3.28 5.57
N LYS A 67 15.12 2.76 4.42
CA LYS A 67 14.52 1.42 4.27
C LYS A 67 13.19 1.25 4.98
N GLU A 68 12.52 2.32 5.43
CA GLU A 68 11.16 2.20 5.95
C GLU A 68 10.24 1.59 4.87
N PRO A 69 9.40 0.59 5.21
CA PRO A 69 8.48 0.00 4.25
C PRO A 69 7.58 1.04 3.58
N LEU A 70 7.48 0.99 2.25
CA LEU A 70 6.67 1.94 1.48
C LEU A 70 5.23 2.00 1.97
N ALA A 71 4.65 0.85 2.33
CA ALA A 71 3.28 0.75 2.85
C ALA A 71 3.07 1.60 4.12
N TYR A 72 4.05 1.64 5.03
CA TYR A 72 3.96 2.48 6.23
C TYR A 72 4.05 3.98 5.92
N ILE A 73 4.87 4.36 4.94
CA ILE A 73 4.97 5.76 4.51
C ILE A 73 3.69 6.20 3.79
N LEU A 74 3.07 5.31 3.01
CA LEU A 74 1.78 5.55 2.36
C LEU A 74 0.59 5.44 3.32
N GLY A 75 0.75 4.73 4.45
CA GLY A 75 -0.30 4.47 5.42
C GLY A 75 -1.32 3.43 4.97
N LYS A 76 -1.07 2.75 3.83
CA LYS A 76 -1.97 1.74 3.29
C LYS A 76 -1.25 0.67 2.48
N LYS A 77 -1.87 -0.50 2.40
CA LYS A 77 -1.45 -1.64 1.58
C LYS A 77 -2.66 -2.28 0.93
N GLU A 78 -2.61 -2.47 -0.36
CA GLU A 78 -3.58 -3.30 -1.06
C GLU A 78 -3.32 -4.78 -0.77
N PHE A 79 -4.39 -5.53 -0.50
CA PHE A 79 -4.38 -6.98 -0.33
C PHE A 79 -5.75 -7.51 -0.78
N TYR A 80 -5.74 -8.49 -1.67
CA TYR A 80 -6.92 -9.11 -2.25
C TYR A 80 -7.95 -8.10 -2.80
N SER A 81 -7.47 -7.11 -3.54
CA SER A 81 -8.24 -5.98 -4.10
C SER A 81 -8.98 -5.11 -3.06
N LEU A 82 -8.52 -5.11 -1.82
CA LEU A 82 -8.98 -4.22 -0.75
C LEU A 82 -7.81 -3.39 -0.22
N ASP A 83 -8.08 -2.10 0.08
CA ASP A 83 -7.09 -1.23 0.73
C ASP A 83 -7.18 -1.40 2.26
N PHE A 84 -6.06 -1.75 2.90
CA PHE A 84 -5.93 -1.86 4.35
C PHE A 84 -5.05 -0.74 4.88
N GLU A 85 -5.49 -0.10 5.95
CA GLU A 85 -4.66 0.84 6.69
C GLU A 85 -3.55 0.07 7.44
N VAL A 86 -2.32 0.55 7.30
CA VAL A 86 -1.16 -0.06 7.94
C VAL A 86 -0.22 1.01 8.51
N ASN A 87 0.39 0.69 9.62
CA ASN A 87 1.43 1.48 10.27
C ASN A 87 2.47 0.54 10.91
N ASN A 88 3.44 1.09 11.63
CA ASN A 88 4.52 0.31 12.25
C ASN A 88 4.08 -0.64 13.38
N ASN A 89 2.81 -0.61 13.80
CA ASN A 89 2.26 -1.50 14.83
C ASN A 89 1.69 -2.80 14.26
N VAL A 90 1.55 -2.91 12.94
CA VAL A 90 1.00 -4.10 12.28
C VAL A 90 1.93 -4.60 11.18
N LEU A 91 1.98 -5.91 10.99
CA LEU A 91 2.71 -6.49 9.86
C LEU A 91 2.05 -6.07 8.54
N VAL A 92 2.87 -5.61 7.58
CA VAL A 92 2.39 -5.31 6.21
C VAL A 92 1.86 -6.60 5.57
N PRO A 93 0.61 -6.62 5.09
CA PRO A 93 0.05 -7.76 4.36
C PRO A 93 0.98 -8.23 3.24
N ARG A 94 1.23 -9.54 3.18
CA ARG A 94 2.11 -10.15 2.18
C ARG A 94 1.28 -10.73 1.04
N PRO A 95 1.66 -10.52 -0.23
CA PRO A 95 0.93 -11.08 -1.38
C PRO A 95 0.76 -12.60 -1.30
N ASP A 96 1.80 -13.31 -0.84
CA ASP A 96 1.78 -14.78 -0.71
C ASP A 96 0.64 -15.28 0.20
N SER A 97 0.18 -14.43 1.14
CA SER A 97 -0.93 -14.77 2.04
C SER A 97 -2.30 -14.76 1.33
N GLU A 98 -2.41 -14.23 0.12
CA GLU A 98 -3.66 -14.24 -0.66
C GLU A 98 -4.09 -15.67 -1.00
N ILE A 99 -3.14 -16.60 -1.12
CA ILE A 99 -3.44 -18.00 -1.33
C ILE A 99 -4.31 -18.60 -0.21
N ILE A 100 -4.18 -18.12 1.04
CA ILE A 100 -5.01 -18.56 2.16
C ILE A 100 -6.46 -18.16 1.91
N VAL A 101 -6.70 -16.92 1.47
CA VAL A 101 -8.04 -16.44 1.11
C VAL A 101 -8.63 -17.30 0.01
N GLU A 102 -7.86 -17.58 -1.05
CA GLU A 102 -8.31 -18.41 -2.16
C GLU A 102 -8.69 -19.83 -1.72
N GLN A 103 -7.86 -20.48 -0.88
CA GLN A 103 -8.14 -21.83 -0.42
C GLN A 103 -9.39 -21.88 0.47
N VAL A 104 -9.58 -20.90 1.35
CA VAL A 104 -10.80 -20.79 2.17
C VAL A 104 -12.02 -20.59 1.28
N LEU A 105 -11.97 -19.68 0.32
CA LEU A 105 -13.08 -19.44 -0.59
C LEU A 105 -13.41 -20.68 -1.42
N LYS A 106 -12.42 -21.33 -2.01
CA LYS A 106 -12.61 -22.58 -2.77
C LYS A 106 -13.36 -23.66 -1.98
N LYS A 107 -13.05 -23.77 -0.68
CA LYS A 107 -13.64 -24.79 0.20
C LYS A 107 -15.03 -24.44 0.74
N TYR A 108 -15.32 -23.15 0.90
CA TYR A 108 -16.47 -22.70 1.68
C TYR A 108 -17.42 -21.76 0.94
N THR A 109 -17.22 -21.48 -0.36
CA THR A 109 -18.07 -20.54 -1.13
C THR A 109 -19.56 -20.90 -1.10
N GLU A 110 -19.89 -22.19 -1.07
CA GLU A 110 -21.27 -22.67 -1.05
C GLU A 110 -21.89 -22.70 0.36
N LYS A 111 -21.10 -22.44 1.40
CA LYS A 111 -21.55 -22.46 2.78
C LYS A 111 -21.99 -21.07 3.24
N ALA A 112 -23.09 -21.02 3.98
CA ALA A 112 -23.56 -19.80 4.62
C ALA A 112 -23.41 -19.87 6.14
N ASN A 113 -23.47 -18.71 6.80
CA ASN A 113 -23.49 -18.58 8.26
C ASN A 113 -22.25 -19.18 8.96
N LEU A 114 -21.08 -19.11 8.31
CA LEU A 114 -19.83 -19.52 8.91
C LEU A 114 -19.44 -18.56 10.05
N LYS A 115 -18.84 -19.13 11.10
CA LYS A 115 -18.16 -18.37 12.16
C LYS A 115 -16.67 -18.58 11.99
N ILE A 116 -15.93 -17.51 11.76
CA ILE A 116 -14.50 -17.53 11.45
C ILE A 116 -13.75 -16.84 12.59
N LEU A 117 -12.72 -17.48 13.12
CA LEU A 117 -11.79 -16.90 14.08
C LEU A 117 -10.42 -16.72 13.41
N ASP A 118 -9.90 -15.50 13.45
CA ASP A 118 -8.56 -15.14 12.95
C ASP A 118 -7.67 -14.81 14.15
N ILE A 119 -6.72 -15.69 14.44
CA ILE A 119 -5.78 -15.55 15.57
C ILE A 119 -4.50 -14.89 15.05
N GLY A 120 -4.14 -13.72 15.62
CA GLY A 120 -3.06 -12.90 15.12
C GLY A 120 -3.50 -12.07 13.92
N THR A 121 -4.71 -11.53 13.95
CA THR A 121 -5.37 -10.88 12.80
C THR A 121 -4.59 -9.70 12.18
N GLY A 122 -3.72 -9.04 12.93
CA GLY A 122 -2.90 -7.91 12.46
C GLY A 122 -3.76 -6.78 11.87
N SER A 123 -3.64 -6.53 10.57
CA SER A 123 -4.47 -5.55 9.85
C SER A 123 -5.88 -6.04 9.55
N GLY A 124 -6.21 -7.29 9.87
CA GLY A 124 -7.47 -7.92 9.51
C GLY A 124 -7.56 -8.35 8.03
N CYS A 125 -6.46 -8.28 7.28
CA CYS A 125 -6.50 -8.46 5.83
C CYS A 125 -7.02 -9.83 5.39
N LEU A 126 -6.68 -10.90 6.07
CA LEU A 126 -7.18 -12.25 5.76
C LEU A 126 -8.68 -12.34 6.04
N LEU A 127 -9.06 -12.05 7.28
CA LEU A 127 -10.44 -12.16 7.74
C LEU A 127 -11.39 -11.31 6.91
N LEU A 128 -11.07 -10.02 6.73
CA LEU A 128 -11.94 -9.09 6.01
C LEU A 128 -12.05 -9.42 4.52
N SER A 129 -10.97 -9.92 3.90
CA SER A 129 -11.00 -10.37 2.50
C SER A 129 -11.90 -11.60 2.32
N ILE A 130 -11.85 -12.53 3.27
CA ILE A 130 -12.74 -13.72 3.27
C ILE A 130 -14.20 -13.29 3.48
N LEU A 131 -14.48 -12.48 4.51
CA LEU A 131 -15.83 -12.02 4.82
C LEU A 131 -16.46 -11.18 3.71
N LYS A 132 -15.67 -10.40 2.99
CA LYS A 132 -16.15 -9.65 1.81
C LYS A 132 -16.73 -10.55 0.72
N LYS A 133 -16.24 -11.77 0.61
CA LYS A 133 -16.73 -12.77 -0.35
C LYS A 133 -17.81 -13.67 0.26
N LEU A 134 -17.68 -14.01 1.53
CA LEU A 134 -18.65 -14.83 2.29
C LEU A 134 -19.58 -13.94 3.12
N ASN A 135 -20.32 -13.07 2.46
CA ASN A 135 -21.12 -11.98 3.05
C ASN A 135 -22.22 -12.39 4.06
N LYS A 136 -22.55 -13.67 4.14
CA LYS A 136 -23.48 -14.25 5.14
C LYS A 136 -22.74 -14.89 6.34
N SER A 137 -21.45 -14.64 6.47
CA SER A 137 -20.61 -15.21 7.53
C SER A 137 -20.15 -14.14 8.52
N TYR A 138 -19.72 -14.56 9.69
CA TYR A 138 -19.25 -13.70 10.77
C TYR A 138 -17.80 -14.02 11.12
N GLY A 139 -17.02 -13.00 11.49
CA GLY A 139 -15.63 -13.19 11.85
C GLY A 139 -15.25 -12.44 13.12
N THR A 140 -14.32 -13.02 13.88
CA THR A 140 -13.67 -12.39 15.02
C THR A 140 -12.16 -12.46 14.78
N GLY A 141 -11.48 -11.32 14.87
CA GLY A 141 -10.01 -11.22 14.86
C GLY A 141 -9.49 -10.93 16.27
N ILE A 142 -8.43 -11.60 16.69
CA ILE A 142 -7.76 -11.39 17.97
C ILE A 142 -6.25 -11.28 17.79
#